data_036dd5ade410b044e8dc346ff86a3f7f
#
_entry.id   036dd5ade410b044e8dc346ff86a3f7f
#
_cell.length_a   1.000
_cell.length_b   1.000
_cell.length_c   1.000
_cell.angle_alpha   90.00
_cell.angle_beta   90.00
_cell.angle_gamma   90.00
#
_symmetry.space_group_name_H-M   'P 1'
#
loop_
_entity.id
_entity.type
_entity.pdbx_description
1 polymer ?
#
loop_
_entity_poly.entity_id
_entity_poly.type
_entity_poly.pdbx_seq_one_letter_code
_entity_poly.pdbx_strand_id
1 'polypeptide(L)'
;VMDNLSRFNALNTFRELLKLGAIPIVNENDTISVSELMFTDNDELSGLIASMMNVQALIILSNINGIYNGSPSNPDSSVIREIEHGKDLSNYIQASKSSFGRGGMLTKTNIARKVADEGITVIIANGKRDNILVDLLQHPDETLCTRFIPSNEPVSSVKKWIAHSEGFAKGEIHINKCATEILNSENAVSILPIGITRIEGEFEKDDIVRIMDFQGNQVGIGKVNCDARQAKEAIGKHGKKAVVHYDYLYIE
;
A
#
# COMPACT_ATOMS: atom_id res chain seq x y z
N VAL A 1 12.98 9.99 6.43
CA VAL A 1 11.81 10.78 6.03
C VAL A 1 11.92 11.00 4.55
N MET A 2 11.12 10.28 3.76
CA MET A 2 10.85 10.80 2.41
C MET A 2 9.97 12.03 2.60
N ASP A 3 10.58 13.17 2.81
CA ASP A 3 9.88 14.43 2.75
C ASP A 3 9.38 14.67 1.31
N ASN A 4 8.48 15.63 1.15
CA ASN A 4 7.97 15.99 -0.17
C ASN A 4 9.08 16.34 -1.18
N LEU A 5 10.24 16.80 -0.68
CA LEU A 5 11.40 17.16 -1.50
C LEU A 5 12.12 15.92 -2.03
N SER A 6 12.36 14.92 -1.19
CA SER A 6 12.99 13.65 -1.61
C SER A 6 12.13 12.91 -2.62
N ARG A 7 10.81 12.87 -2.44
CA ARG A 7 9.85 12.32 -3.40
C ARG A 7 9.89 13.08 -4.73
N PHE A 8 9.86 14.40 -4.68
CA PHE A 8 9.92 15.24 -5.87
C PHE A 8 11.23 15.04 -6.65
N ASN A 9 12.35 14.95 -5.95
CA ASN A 9 13.66 14.68 -6.54
C ASN A 9 13.70 13.29 -7.19
N ALA A 10 13.20 12.25 -6.52
CA ALA A 10 13.13 10.90 -7.09
C ALA A 10 12.26 10.88 -8.35
N LEU A 11 11.06 11.48 -8.31
CA LEU A 11 10.16 11.57 -9.46
C LEU A 11 10.80 12.28 -10.66
N ASN A 12 11.49 13.40 -10.41
CA ASN A 12 12.20 14.12 -11.45
C ASN A 12 13.36 13.31 -12.03
N THR A 13 14.11 12.61 -11.16
CA THR A 13 15.21 11.73 -11.60
C THR A 13 14.69 10.64 -12.55
N PHE A 14 13.60 9.94 -12.18
CA PHE A 14 13.00 8.92 -13.03
C PHE A 14 12.52 9.50 -14.36
N ARG A 15 11.85 10.65 -14.34
CA ARG A 15 11.36 11.30 -15.54
C ARG A 15 12.49 11.70 -16.49
N GLU A 16 13.59 12.26 -15.98
CA GLU A 16 14.74 12.62 -16.80
C GLU A 16 15.45 11.39 -17.39
N LEU A 17 15.63 10.31 -16.59
CA LEU A 17 16.20 9.07 -17.10
C LEU A 17 15.36 8.47 -18.23
N LEU A 18 14.04 8.43 -18.07
CA LEU A 18 13.14 7.94 -19.12
C LEU A 18 13.18 8.81 -20.38
N LYS A 19 13.25 10.15 -20.26
CA LYS A 19 13.42 11.05 -21.40
C LYS A 19 14.72 10.79 -22.16
N LEU A 20 15.77 10.39 -21.47
CA LEU A 20 17.06 10.01 -22.05
C LEU A 20 17.05 8.60 -22.68
N GLY A 21 15.91 7.89 -22.63
CA GLY A 21 15.79 6.50 -23.09
C GLY A 21 16.45 5.47 -22.17
N ALA A 22 16.83 5.87 -20.95
CA ALA A 22 17.38 4.97 -19.95
C ALA A 22 16.27 4.23 -19.19
N ILE A 23 16.49 2.96 -18.87
CA ILE A 23 15.61 2.15 -18.02
C ILE A 23 16.15 2.22 -16.60
N PRO A 24 15.45 2.88 -15.64
CA PRO A 24 15.87 2.92 -14.26
C PRO A 24 15.78 1.53 -13.62
N ILE A 25 16.85 1.09 -12.96
CA ILE A 25 16.86 -0.12 -12.13
C ILE A 25 16.94 0.33 -10.67
N VAL A 26 15.96 -0.08 -9.89
CA VAL A 26 15.81 0.33 -8.49
C VAL A 26 15.87 -0.89 -7.59
N ASN A 27 16.55 -0.78 -6.47
CA ASN A 27 16.63 -1.83 -5.46
C ASN A 27 16.56 -1.21 -4.06
N GLU A 28 16.09 -1.98 -3.09
CA GLU A 28 16.22 -1.61 -1.68
C GLU A 28 17.70 -1.48 -1.29
N ASN A 29 18.00 -0.58 -0.34
CA ASN A 29 19.37 -0.36 0.10
C ASN A 29 19.61 -1.06 1.45
N ASP A 30 20.02 -2.34 1.39
CA ASP A 30 20.31 -3.17 2.57
C ASP A 30 21.47 -2.67 3.44
N THR A 31 22.31 -1.77 2.91
CA THR A 31 23.54 -1.32 3.58
C THR A 31 23.34 -0.09 4.48
N ILE A 32 22.23 0.63 4.33
CA ILE A 32 21.87 1.78 5.16
C ILE A 32 20.62 1.43 5.98
N SER A 33 20.71 0.38 6.77
CA SER A 33 19.66 0.02 7.73
C SER A 33 19.79 0.83 9.01
N VAL A 34 19.85 2.15 8.91
CA VAL A 34 19.66 3.03 10.05
C VAL A 34 18.35 3.76 9.85
N SER A 35 17.30 3.20 10.43
CA SER A 35 16.02 3.82 10.86
C SER A 35 15.25 4.74 9.91
N GLU A 36 15.68 5.06 8.70
CA GLU A 36 15.05 6.11 7.89
C GLU A 36 14.48 5.68 6.54
N LEU A 37 14.74 4.45 6.06
CA LEU A 37 14.22 3.91 4.80
C LEU A 37 14.03 2.39 4.93
N MET A 38 13.11 1.98 5.78
CA MET A 38 12.77 0.56 5.93
C MET A 38 11.67 0.17 4.92
N PHE A 39 12.02 0.08 3.63
CA PHE A 39 11.29 -0.83 2.77
C PHE A 39 11.75 -2.24 3.15
N THR A 40 10.85 -3.04 3.67
CA THR A 40 11.15 -4.39 4.13
C THR A 40 11.29 -5.37 2.96
N ASP A 41 10.85 -4.98 1.76
CA ASP A 41 11.07 -5.75 0.54
C ASP A 41 10.83 -4.92 -0.76
N ASN A 42 11.34 -5.44 -1.88
CA ASN A 42 11.18 -4.84 -3.20
C ASN A 42 9.73 -4.81 -3.72
N ASP A 43 8.81 -5.58 -3.14
CA ASP A 43 7.39 -5.54 -3.51
C ASP A 43 6.78 -4.20 -3.08
N GLU A 44 7.00 -3.77 -1.83
CA GLU A 44 6.56 -2.46 -1.34
C GLU A 44 7.17 -1.31 -2.13
N LEU A 45 8.48 -1.40 -2.41
CA LEU A 45 9.19 -0.41 -3.22
C LEU A 45 8.59 -0.30 -4.62
N SER A 46 8.24 -1.44 -5.25
CA SER A 46 7.64 -1.47 -6.58
C SER A 46 6.26 -0.79 -6.61
N GLY A 47 5.43 -1.03 -5.58
CA GLY A 47 4.13 -0.38 -5.42
C GLY A 47 4.26 1.14 -5.26
N LEU A 48 5.18 1.60 -4.42
CA LEU A 48 5.45 3.02 -4.23
C LEU A 48 5.88 3.69 -5.54
N ILE A 49 6.80 3.09 -6.30
CA ILE A 49 7.28 3.64 -7.58
C ILE A 49 6.14 3.67 -8.59
N ALA A 50 5.35 2.60 -8.71
CA ALA A 50 4.21 2.53 -9.60
C ALA A 50 3.20 3.67 -9.33
N SER A 51 2.86 3.87 -8.06
CA SER A 51 2.00 4.96 -7.59
C SER A 51 2.60 6.34 -7.88
N MET A 52 3.86 6.54 -7.51
CA MET A 52 4.57 7.82 -7.67
C MET A 52 4.69 8.24 -9.14
N MET A 53 4.96 7.29 -10.02
CA MET A 53 5.10 7.50 -11.46
C MET A 53 3.76 7.51 -12.20
N ASN A 54 2.68 7.11 -11.54
CA ASN A 54 1.35 6.93 -12.12
C ASN A 54 1.41 6.09 -13.41
N VAL A 55 2.00 4.89 -13.29
CA VAL A 55 2.18 3.98 -14.42
C VAL A 55 0.84 3.39 -14.88
N GLN A 56 0.76 2.88 -16.12
CA GLN A 56 -0.42 2.18 -16.59
C GLN A 56 -0.54 0.76 -16.03
N ALA A 57 0.59 0.11 -15.75
CA ALA A 57 0.62 -1.24 -15.23
C ALA A 57 1.86 -1.48 -14.35
N LEU A 58 1.68 -2.32 -13.32
CA LEU A 58 2.73 -2.91 -12.51
C LEU A 58 2.75 -4.41 -12.76
N ILE A 59 3.90 -4.98 -13.16
CA ILE A 59 4.07 -6.41 -13.35
C ILE A 59 4.98 -6.94 -12.24
N ILE A 60 4.43 -7.81 -11.38
CA ILE A 60 5.17 -8.47 -10.30
C ILE A 60 5.55 -9.88 -10.79
N LEU A 61 6.83 -10.08 -11.04
CA LEU A 61 7.36 -11.39 -11.44
C LEU A 61 7.67 -12.23 -10.19
N SER A 62 7.06 -13.40 -10.12
CA SER A 62 7.20 -14.35 -9.01
C SER A 62 7.70 -15.71 -9.52
N ASN A 63 7.83 -16.67 -8.62
CA ASN A 63 8.18 -18.07 -8.96
C ASN A 63 6.95 -18.95 -9.19
N ILE A 64 5.74 -18.40 -9.17
CA ILE A 64 4.47 -19.06 -9.43
C ILE A 64 3.67 -18.31 -10.51
N ASN A 65 2.72 -19.00 -11.14
CA ASN A 65 1.98 -18.46 -12.28
C ASN A 65 0.95 -17.36 -11.92
N GLY A 66 0.73 -17.10 -10.63
CA GLY A 66 -0.25 -16.15 -10.14
C GLY A 66 -0.80 -16.59 -8.79
N ILE A 67 -1.93 -16.04 -8.38
CA ILE A 67 -2.65 -16.42 -7.16
C ILE A 67 -3.53 -17.61 -7.45
N TYR A 68 -3.44 -18.65 -6.61
CA TYR A 68 -4.24 -19.86 -6.74
C TYR A 68 -5.47 -19.82 -5.83
N ASN A 69 -6.55 -20.47 -6.25
CA ASN A 69 -7.76 -20.65 -5.44
C ASN A 69 -7.61 -21.70 -4.31
N GLY A 70 -6.40 -22.25 -4.13
CA GLY A 70 -6.03 -23.23 -3.12
C GLY A 70 -4.51 -23.38 -3.07
N SER A 71 -4.02 -24.49 -2.48
CA SER A 71 -2.58 -24.77 -2.50
C SER A 71 -2.10 -25.08 -3.92
N PRO A 72 -1.03 -24.43 -4.42
CA PRO A 72 -0.46 -24.75 -5.74
C PRO A 72 -0.03 -26.21 -5.91
N SER A 73 0.17 -26.93 -4.80
CA SER A 73 0.50 -28.37 -4.80
C SER A 73 -0.74 -29.28 -4.98
N ASN A 74 -1.94 -28.73 -4.86
CA ASN A 74 -3.17 -29.48 -5.07
C ASN A 74 -3.52 -29.47 -6.57
N PRO A 75 -3.69 -30.65 -7.22
CA PRO A 75 -4.06 -30.77 -8.65
C PRO A 75 -5.38 -30.06 -9.00
N ASP A 76 -6.30 -29.93 -8.04
CA ASP A 76 -7.59 -29.28 -8.23
C ASP A 76 -7.52 -27.75 -8.12
N SER A 77 -6.36 -27.21 -7.73
CA SER A 77 -6.16 -25.78 -7.63
C SER A 77 -5.83 -25.15 -8.98
N SER A 78 -6.45 -24.04 -9.28
CA SER A 78 -6.23 -23.26 -10.49
C SER A 78 -5.83 -21.83 -10.18
N VAL A 79 -5.15 -21.18 -11.12
CA VAL A 79 -4.80 -19.75 -11.01
C VAL A 79 -6.07 -18.92 -11.17
N ILE A 80 -6.29 -18.00 -10.24
CA ILE A 80 -7.33 -16.98 -10.34
C ILE A 80 -6.87 -15.97 -11.40
N ARG A 81 -7.57 -15.94 -12.54
CA ARG A 81 -7.17 -15.11 -13.68
C ARG A 81 -7.36 -13.63 -13.44
N GLU A 82 -8.47 -13.25 -12.80
CA GLU A 82 -8.85 -11.87 -12.54
C GLU A 82 -9.34 -11.70 -11.12
N ILE A 83 -8.94 -10.59 -10.51
CA ILE A 83 -9.37 -10.17 -9.19
C ILE A 83 -9.98 -8.79 -9.33
N GLU A 84 -11.28 -8.70 -9.10
CA GLU A 84 -12.04 -7.45 -9.10
C GLU A 84 -11.78 -6.64 -7.82
N HIS A 85 -11.99 -5.34 -7.91
CA HIS A 85 -11.95 -4.45 -6.76
C HIS A 85 -12.91 -4.93 -5.65
N GLY A 86 -12.46 -4.89 -4.39
CA GLY A 86 -13.25 -5.30 -3.22
C GLY A 86 -13.41 -6.80 -3.00
N LYS A 87 -12.89 -7.67 -3.88
CA LYS A 87 -12.99 -9.12 -3.70
C LYS A 87 -12.17 -9.59 -2.50
N ASP A 88 -12.81 -10.29 -1.56
CA ASP A 88 -12.12 -10.90 -0.41
C ASP A 88 -11.24 -12.07 -0.85
N LEU A 89 -9.95 -12.00 -0.55
CA LEU A 89 -8.95 -13.03 -0.85
C LEU A 89 -8.45 -13.76 0.40
N SER A 90 -8.98 -13.47 1.58
CA SER A 90 -8.51 -14.01 2.86
C SER A 90 -8.47 -15.55 2.88
N ASN A 91 -9.47 -16.20 2.29
CA ASN A 91 -9.54 -17.66 2.20
C ASN A 91 -8.45 -18.27 1.29
N TYR A 92 -8.06 -17.59 0.22
CA TYR A 92 -7.04 -18.04 -0.71
C TYR A 92 -5.63 -17.83 -0.17
N ILE A 93 -5.42 -16.73 0.55
CA ILE A 93 -4.14 -16.38 1.15
C ILE A 93 -3.81 -17.30 2.34
N GLN A 94 -4.81 -17.69 3.14
CA GLN A 94 -4.61 -18.65 4.24
C GLN A 94 -4.17 -20.02 3.73
N ALA A 95 -4.72 -20.50 2.62
CA ALA A 95 -4.33 -21.75 2.01
C ALA A 95 -2.87 -21.74 1.50
N SER A 96 -2.33 -20.58 1.12
CA SER A 96 -0.96 -20.45 0.62
C SER A 96 0.10 -20.31 1.73
N LYS A 97 -0.29 -19.95 2.97
CA LYS A 97 0.65 -19.81 4.11
C LYS A 97 1.38 -21.09 4.49
N SER A 98 0.82 -22.25 4.16
CA SER A 98 1.40 -23.56 4.48
C SER A 98 2.51 -24.02 3.53
N SER A 99 2.60 -23.48 2.32
CA SER A 99 3.49 -23.99 1.26
C SER A 99 4.59 -23.02 0.80
N PHE A 100 4.46 -21.73 1.07
CA PHE A 100 5.47 -20.71 0.72
C PHE A 100 5.81 -19.89 1.94
N GLY A 101 7.11 -19.80 2.28
CA GLY A 101 7.62 -19.13 3.49
C GLY A 101 6.93 -17.82 3.85
N ARG A 102 6.97 -17.50 5.15
CA ARG A 102 6.22 -16.40 5.78
C ARG A 102 6.36 -15.10 5.00
N GLY A 103 5.26 -14.58 4.44
CA GLY A 103 5.15 -13.19 3.98
C GLY A 103 5.01 -12.98 2.47
N GLY A 104 5.78 -13.66 1.63
CA GLY A 104 5.95 -13.26 0.23
C GLY A 104 4.67 -13.13 -0.62
N MET A 105 3.72 -14.09 -0.57
CA MET A 105 2.48 -14.00 -1.37
C MET A 105 1.47 -13.03 -0.76
N LEU A 106 1.38 -12.96 0.56
CA LEU A 106 0.51 -12.01 1.25
C LEU A 106 0.93 -10.57 0.95
N THR A 107 2.22 -10.27 1.05
CA THR A 107 2.76 -8.95 0.73
C THR A 107 2.48 -8.58 -0.72
N LYS A 108 2.78 -9.48 -1.69
CA LYS A 108 2.49 -9.25 -3.11
C LYS A 108 1.01 -8.97 -3.37
N THR A 109 0.13 -9.73 -2.74
CA THR A 109 -1.32 -9.56 -2.90
C THR A 109 -1.80 -8.24 -2.32
N ASN A 110 -1.29 -7.84 -1.14
CA ASN A 110 -1.66 -6.58 -0.50
C ASN A 110 -1.18 -5.39 -1.34
N ILE A 111 0.07 -5.42 -1.81
CA ILE A 111 0.60 -4.37 -2.69
C ILE A 111 -0.16 -4.31 -4.01
N ALA A 112 -0.42 -5.47 -4.65
CA ALA A 112 -1.18 -5.53 -5.89
C ALA A 112 -2.58 -4.92 -5.73
N ARG A 113 -3.26 -5.20 -4.61
CA ARG A 113 -4.57 -4.62 -4.31
C ARG A 113 -4.47 -3.10 -4.12
N LYS A 114 -3.56 -2.63 -3.24
CA LYS A 114 -3.35 -1.20 -3.00
C LYS A 114 -3.13 -0.43 -4.31
N VAL A 115 -2.27 -0.94 -5.17
CA VAL A 115 -1.95 -0.30 -6.46
C VAL A 115 -3.13 -0.37 -7.45
N ALA A 116 -3.91 -1.47 -7.45
CA ALA A 116 -5.11 -1.59 -8.26
C ALA A 116 -6.22 -0.63 -7.82
N ASP A 117 -6.39 -0.41 -6.50
CA ASP A 117 -7.32 0.57 -5.94
C ASP A 117 -6.95 2.02 -6.34
N GLU A 118 -5.71 2.24 -6.72
CA GLU A 118 -5.24 3.50 -7.26
C GLU A 118 -5.49 3.71 -8.76
N GLY A 119 -6.13 2.75 -9.42
CA GLY A 119 -6.44 2.81 -10.85
C GLY A 119 -5.30 2.30 -11.75
N ILE A 120 -4.36 1.53 -11.22
CA ILE A 120 -3.24 0.94 -11.94
C ILE A 120 -3.48 -0.56 -12.12
N THR A 121 -3.42 -1.08 -13.34
CA THR A 121 -3.48 -2.54 -13.57
C THR A 121 -2.29 -3.23 -12.91
N VAL A 122 -2.52 -4.29 -12.12
CA VAL A 122 -1.42 -5.08 -11.57
C VAL A 122 -1.51 -6.52 -12.06
N ILE A 123 -0.36 -7.06 -12.46
CA ILE A 123 -0.25 -8.43 -12.97
C ILE A 123 0.77 -9.18 -12.13
N ILE A 124 0.38 -10.36 -11.61
CA ILE A 124 1.31 -11.29 -10.96
C ILE A 124 1.51 -12.47 -11.90
N ALA A 125 2.76 -12.74 -12.31
CA ALA A 125 3.10 -13.77 -13.27
C ALA A 125 4.40 -14.52 -12.90
N ASN A 126 4.65 -15.63 -13.57
CA ASN A 126 5.84 -16.44 -13.34
C ASN A 126 7.03 -15.93 -14.14
N GLY A 127 7.98 -15.30 -13.45
CA GLY A 127 9.21 -14.75 -14.05
C GLY A 127 10.21 -15.79 -14.55
N LYS A 128 9.98 -17.09 -14.29
CA LYS A 128 10.82 -18.19 -14.83
C LYS A 128 10.40 -18.62 -16.24
N ARG A 129 9.26 -18.13 -16.74
CA ARG A 129 8.81 -18.42 -18.11
C ARG A 129 9.58 -17.57 -19.10
N ASP A 130 10.07 -18.20 -20.15
CA ASP A 130 10.68 -17.48 -21.26
C ASP A 130 9.66 -16.52 -21.89
N ASN A 131 10.12 -15.34 -22.28
CA ASN A 131 9.35 -14.29 -22.97
C ASN A 131 8.09 -13.80 -22.21
N ILE A 132 7.98 -14.06 -20.90
CA ILE A 132 6.76 -13.76 -20.13
C ILE A 132 6.27 -12.31 -20.29
N LEU A 133 7.16 -11.32 -20.31
CA LEU A 133 6.78 -9.91 -20.48
C LEU A 133 6.19 -9.66 -21.87
N VAL A 134 6.74 -10.29 -22.90
CA VAL A 134 6.23 -10.18 -24.28
C VAL A 134 4.85 -10.83 -24.36
N ASP A 135 4.71 -12.04 -23.82
CA ASP A 135 3.45 -12.77 -23.82
C ASP A 135 2.34 -12.02 -23.07
N LEU A 136 2.65 -11.44 -21.91
CA LEU A 136 1.70 -10.65 -21.15
C LEU A 136 1.18 -9.40 -21.91
N LEU A 137 1.99 -8.82 -22.79
CA LEU A 137 1.63 -7.63 -23.56
C LEU A 137 0.97 -7.98 -24.89
N GLN A 138 1.40 -9.06 -25.58
CA GLN A 138 0.92 -9.43 -26.91
C GLN A 138 -0.23 -10.43 -26.86
N HIS A 139 -0.22 -11.34 -25.86
CA HIS A 139 -1.20 -12.42 -25.69
C HIS A 139 -1.77 -12.46 -24.27
N PRO A 140 -2.36 -11.36 -23.78
CA PRO A 140 -2.76 -11.21 -22.36
C PRO A 140 -3.78 -12.28 -21.93
N ASP A 141 -4.69 -12.68 -22.80
CA ASP A 141 -5.76 -13.62 -22.47
C ASP A 141 -5.27 -15.08 -22.45
N GLU A 142 -4.26 -15.40 -23.23
CA GLU A 142 -3.66 -16.73 -23.31
C GLU A 142 -2.59 -16.95 -22.24
N THR A 143 -1.95 -15.88 -21.78
CA THR A 143 -0.85 -15.93 -20.82
C THR A 143 -1.36 -16.19 -19.41
N LEU A 144 -0.87 -17.26 -18.78
CA LEU A 144 -1.28 -17.64 -17.43
C LEU A 144 -0.69 -16.66 -16.40
N CYS A 145 -1.55 -15.86 -15.78
CA CYS A 145 -1.22 -14.86 -14.77
C CYS A 145 -2.45 -14.55 -13.92
N THR A 146 -2.27 -13.79 -12.84
CA THR A 146 -3.37 -13.13 -12.11
C THR A 146 -3.33 -11.64 -12.40
N ARG A 147 -4.44 -11.08 -12.86
CA ARG A 147 -4.63 -9.66 -13.12
C ARG A 147 -5.55 -9.07 -12.05
N PHE A 148 -5.12 -8.01 -11.40
CA PHE A 148 -5.96 -7.16 -10.55
C PHE A 148 -6.55 -6.06 -11.43
N ILE A 149 -7.87 -5.99 -11.42
CA ILE A 149 -8.61 -5.01 -12.20
C ILE A 149 -8.52 -3.66 -11.49
N PRO A 150 -8.08 -2.60 -12.19
CA PRO A 150 -7.94 -1.28 -11.59
C PRO A 150 -9.30 -0.69 -11.18
N SER A 151 -9.33 0.06 -10.10
CA SER A 151 -10.51 0.81 -9.68
C SER A 151 -10.87 1.87 -10.73
N ASN A 152 -12.17 1.99 -11.02
CA ASN A 152 -12.71 3.06 -11.86
C ASN A 152 -12.76 4.42 -11.14
N GLU A 153 -12.65 4.43 -9.82
CA GLU A 153 -12.62 5.61 -8.96
C GLU A 153 -11.28 5.69 -8.22
N PRO A 154 -10.20 6.10 -8.89
CA PRO A 154 -8.87 6.07 -8.30
C PRO A 154 -8.76 7.09 -7.16
N VAL A 155 -8.15 6.68 -6.06
CA VAL A 155 -7.82 7.57 -4.92
C VAL A 155 -6.95 8.74 -5.36
N SER A 156 -7.07 9.88 -4.68
CA SER A 156 -6.24 11.06 -4.98
C SER A 156 -4.74 10.76 -4.85
N SER A 157 -3.91 11.46 -5.60
CA SER A 157 -2.45 11.27 -5.60
C SER A 157 -1.80 11.42 -4.21
N VAL A 158 -2.41 12.23 -3.34
CA VAL A 158 -1.95 12.41 -1.95
C VAL A 158 -2.27 11.17 -1.11
N LYS A 159 -3.48 10.65 -1.22
CA LYS A 159 -3.89 9.42 -0.51
C LYS A 159 -3.12 8.21 -0.99
N LYS A 160 -2.83 8.12 -2.29
CA LYS A 160 -1.96 7.09 -2.87
C LYS A 160 -0.60 7.05 -2.18
N TRP A 161 0.04 8.22 -2.05
CA TRP A 161 1.33 8.31 -1.38
C TRP A 161 1.25 7.91 0.09
N ILE A 162 0.21 8.34 0.82
CA ILE A 162 0.01 7.99 2.24
C ILE A 162 -0.14 6.48 2.39
N ALA A 163 -0.91 5.82 1.54
CA ALA A 163 -1.12 4.37 1.56
C ALA A 163 0.20 3.57 1.50
N HIS A 164 1.19 4.06 0.75
CA HIS A 164 2.51 3.42 0.62
C HIS A 164 3.54 3.93 1.64
N SER A 165 3.13 4.76 2.60
CA SER A 165 4.03 5.37 3.58
C SER A 165 3.99 4.69 4.96
N GLU A 166 3.42 3.49 5.07
CA GLU A 166 3.28 2.75 6.33
C GLU A 166 4.62 2.51 7.04
N GLY A 167 5.66 2.13 6.30
CA GLY A 167 7.01 1.93 6.81
C GLY A 167 7.67 3.21 7.39
N PHE A 168 7.08 4.38 7.12
CA PHE A 168 7.57 5.69 7.62
C PHE A 168 6.76 6.22 8.80
N ALA A 169 5.79 5.46 9.32
CA ALA A 169 4.99 5.90 10.45
C ALA A 169 5.86 6.10 11.70
N LYS A 170 5.83 7.32 12.25
CA LYS A 170 6.58 7.71 13.45
C LYS A 170 5.78 7.56 14.74
N GLY A 171 4.51 7.20 14.63
CA GLY A 171 3.65 7.02 15.78
C GLY A 171 2.33 6.38 15.43
N GLU A 172 1.50 6.22 16.45
CA GLU A 172 0.18 5.61 16.36
C GLU A 172 -0.87 6.50 17.03
N ILE A 173 -2.03 6.61 16.41
CA ILE A 173 -3.20 7.28 16.96
C ILE A 173 -4.29 6.24 17.16
N HIS A 174 -4.63 5.95 18.41
CA HIS A 174 -5.69 5.04 18.79
C HIS A 174 -7.02 5.79 18.88
N ILE A 175 -8.05 5.26 18.22
CA ILE A 175 -9.38 5.87 18.18
C ILE A 175 -10.40 5.03 18.93
N ASN A 176 -11.46 5.68 19.42
CA ASN A 176 -12.55 5.02 20.12
C ASN A 176 -13.48 4.27 19.16
N LYS A 177 -14.38 3.44 19.72
CA LYS A 177 -15.34 2.65 18.95
C LYS A 177 -16.21 3.51 18.01
N CYS A 178 -16.72 4.63 18.51
CA CYS A 178 -17.57 5.53 17.71
C CYS A 178 -16.80 6.10 16.50
N ALA A 179 -15.55 6.55 16.71
CA ALA A 179 -14.70 7.03 15.63
C ALA A 179 -14.36 5.92 14.63
N THR A 180 -14.15 4.67 15.08
CA THR A 180 -13.95 3.51 14.21
C THR A 180 -15.17 3.25 13.33
N GLU A 181 -16.38 3.24 13.92
CA GLU A 181 -17.62 3.02 13.19
C GLU A 181 -17.87 4.10 12.12
N ILE A 182 -17.59 5.35 12.45
CA ILE A 182 -17.71 6.47 11.50
C ILE A 182 -16.66 6.37 10.40
N LEU A 183 -15.44 5.97 10.74
CA LEU A 183 -14.34 5.81 9.77
C LEU A 183 -14.65 4.75 8.71
N ASN A 184 -15.32 3.67 9.10
CA ASN A 184 -15.76 2.59 8.21
C ASN A 184 -17.03 2.94 7.41
N SER A 185 -17.63 4.10 7.64
CA SER A 185 -18.74 4.59 6.81
C SER A 185 -18.20 5.18 5.51
N GLU A 186 -19.00 5.20 4.44
CA GLU A 186 -18.61 5.72 3.11
C GLU A 186 -18.36 7.24 3.06
N ASN A 187 -18.38 7.92 4.20
CA ASN A 187 -18.19 9.36 4.28
C ASN A 187 -16.71 9.73 4.45
N ALA A 188 -16.31 10.84 3.84
CA ALA A 188 -15.01 11.44 4.06
C ALA A 188 -14.88 11.97 5.50
N VAL A 189 -14.16 11.25 6.36
CA VAL A 189 -14.04 11.53 7.79
C VAL A 189 -12.62 11.89 8.18
N SER A 190 -12.48 12.90 9.02
CA SER A 190 -11.20 13.30 9.63
C SER A 190 -11.06 12.74 11.02
N ILE A 191 -9.83 12.46 11.46
CA ILE A 191 -9.54 12.07 12.84
C ILE A 191 -9.56 13.32 13.73
N LEU A 192 -10.63 13.47 14.49
CA LEU A 192 -10.81 14.57 15.43
C LEU A 192 -10.31 14.18 16.83
N PRO A 193 -9.79 15.14 17.63
CA PRO A 193 -9.31 14.87 18.98
C PRO A 193 -10.31 14.20 19.91
N ILE A 194 -11.62 14.46 19.73
CA ILE A 194 -12.69 13.81 20.51
C ILE A 194 -12.77 12.30 20.29
N GLY A 195 -12.36 11.83 19.12
CA GLY A 195 -12.33 10.40 18.77
C GLY A 195 -11.05 9.69 19.20
N ILE A 196 -10.02 10.42 19.65
CA ILE A 196 -8.73 9.87 20.02
C ILE A 196 -8.73 9.45 21.48
N THR A 197 -8.23 8.24 21.76
CA THR A 197 -8.09 7.70 23.12
C THR A 197 -6.65 7.71 23.61
N ARG A 198 -5.68 7.47 22.71
CA ARG A 198 -4.25 7.35 23.03
C ARG A 198 -3.40 7.73 21.82
N ILE A 199 -2.21 8.24 22.09
CA ILE A 199 -1.19 8.55 21.08
C ILE A 199 0.14 7.96 21.54
N GLU A 200 0.79 7.21 20.68
CA GLU A 200 2.10 6.62 20.87
C GLU A 200 3.12 7.16 19.87
N GLY A 201 4.39 7.14 20.25
CA GLY A 201 5.49 7.65 19.43
C GLY A 201 5.67 9.17 19.54
N GLU A 202 6.69 9.63 18.84
CA GLU A 202 7.03 11.05 18.70
C GLU A 202 7.01 11.41 17.22
N PHE A 203 6.17 12.36 16.86
CA PHE A 203 6.01 12.83 15.48
C PHE A 203 5.85 14.34 15.44
N GLU A 204 6.24 14.92 14.35
CA GLU A 204 6.07 16.32 14.03
C GLU A 204 4.92 16.53 13.03
N LYS A 205 4.52 17.79 12.85
CA LYS A 205 3.56 18.14 11.80
C LYS A 205 4.05 17.63 10.44
N ASP A 206 3.13 17.10 9.64
CA ASP A 206 3.33 16.50 8.33
C ASP A 206 3.98 15.09 8.33
N ASP A 207 4.29 14.53 9.51
CA ASP A 207 4.71 13.14 9.64
C ASP A 207 3.55 12.16 9.40
N ILE A 208 3.90 10.91 9.11
CA ILE A 208 2.95 9.80 8.92
C ILE A 208 2.76 9.05 10.24
N VAL A 209 1.51 8.68 10.51
CA VAL A 209 1.11 7.89 11.68
C VAL A 209 0.16 6.77 11.28
N ARG A 210 0.17 5.67 12.03
CA ARG A 210 -0.85 4.62 11.93
C ARG A 210 -2.09 5.00 12.69
N ILE A 211 -3.25 4.65 12.17
CA ILE A 211 -4.53 4.79 12.87
C ILE A 211 -4.95 3.42 13.36
N MET A 212 -5.09 3.28 14.68
CA MET A 212 -5.43 2.04 15.35
C MET A 212 -6.86 2.11 15.88
N ASP A 213 -7.65 1.07 15.66
CA ASP A 213 -9.00 0.98 16.20
C ASP A 213 -9.01 0.74 17.73
N PHE A 214 -10.20 0.65 18.31
CA PHE A 214 -10.37 0.39 19.75
C PHE A 214 -9.95 -1.03 20.17
N GLN A 215 -9.73 -1.95 19.23
CA GLN A 215 -9.23 -3.32 19.46
C GLN A 215 -7.71 -3.42 19.28
N GLY A 216 -7.06 -2.38 18.76
CA GLY A 216 -5.64 -2.36 18.48
C GLY A 216 -5.28 -2.86 17.08
N ASN A 217 -6.24 -2.98 16.18
CA ASN A 217 -5.96 -3.28 14.78
C ASN A 217 -5.68 -1.99 14.02
N GLN A 218 -4.76 -2.03 13.07
CA GLN A 218 -4.56 -0.92 12.14
C GLN A 218 -5.77 -0.85 11.19
N VAL A 219 -6.32 0.35 11.04
CA VAL A 219 -7.47 0.63 10.18
C VAL A 219 -7.16 1.71 9.15
N GLY A 220 -5.96 2.27 9.19
CA GLY A 220 -5.53 3.25 8.20
C GLY A 220 -4.22 3.92 8.56
N ILE A 221 -3.82 4.84 7.69
CA ILE A 221 -2.59 5.62 7.79
C ILE A 221 -2.92 7.07 7.44
N GLY A 222 -2.30 8.02 8.14
CA GLY A 222 -2.57 9.42 7.88
C GLY A 222 -1.38 10.34 8.10
N LYS A 223 -1.41 11.51 7.45
CA LYS A 223 -0.48 12.59 7.68
C LYS A 223 -1.05 13.55 8.72
N VAL A 224 -0.28 13.81 9.78
CA VAL A 224 -0.73 14.65 10.90
C VAL A 224 -0.60 16.15 10.64
N ASN A 225 -1.52 16.93 11.21
CA ASN A 225 -1.53 18.39 11.12
C ASN A 225 -0.80 19.10 12.28
N CYS A 226 -0.34 18.35 13.29
CA CYS A 226 0.30 18.88 14.49
C CYS A 226 1.32 17.88 15.03
N ASP A 227 2.17 18.31 15.95
CA ASP A 227 3.10 17.44 16.64
C ASP A 227 2.42 16.53 17.69
N ALA A 228 3.15 15.53 18.16
CA ALA A 228 2.66 14.53 19.13
C ALA A 228 2.23 15.18 20.45
N ARG A 229 2.91 16.24 20.92
CA ARG A 229 2.58 16.94 22.15
C ARG A 229 1.23 17.64 22.02
N GLN A 230 1.04 18.43 20.96
CA GLN A 230 -0.22 19.15 20.68
C GLN A 230 -1.38 18.17 20.53
N ALA A 231 -1.14 17.06 19.86
CA ALA A 231 -2.14 16.01 19.68
C ALA A 231 -2.51 15.36 21.03
N LYS A 232 -1.53 15.01 21.89
CA LYS A 232 -1.75 14.48 23.25
C LYS A 232 -2.54 15.46 24.13
N GLU A 233 -2.23 16.75 24.08
CA GLU A 233 -2.94 17.79 24.83
C GLU A 233 -4.38 18.01 24.35
N ALA A 234 -4.70 17.66 23.11
CA ALA A 234 -6.02 17.83 22.51
C ALA A 234 -6.97 16.64 22.72
N ILE A 235 -6.48 15.46 23.13
CA ILE A 235 -7.27 14.24 23.31
C ILE A 235 -8.60 14.54 24.04
N GLY A 236 -9.70 14.05 23.49
CA GLY A 236 -11.05 14.18 24.06
C GLY A 236 -11.68 15.57 23.98
N LYS A 237 -11.01 16.57 23.43
CA LYS A 237 -11.54 17.95 23.37
C LYS A 237 -12.40 18.16 22.14
N HIS A 238 -13.56 18.80 22.35
CA HIS A 238 -14.47 19.25 21.28
C HIS A 238 -13.98 20.52 20.59
N GLY A 239 -14.42 20.73 19.35
CA GLY A 239 -14.21 21.98 18.60
C GLY A 239 -12.75 22.27 18.21
N LYS A 240 -11.87 21.27 18.29
CA LYS A 240 -10.48 21.35 17.85
C LYS A 240 -10.34 20.94 16.39
N LYS A 241 -9.29 21.45 15.73
CA LYS A 241 -8.92 21.02 14.36
C LYS A 241 -8.61 19.52 14.33
N ALA A 242 -8.84 18.91 13.18
CA ALA A 242 -8.50 17.52 12.95
C ALA A 242 -7.00 17.28 13.16
N VAL A 243 -6.65 16.19 13.84
CA VAL A 243 -5.25 15.73 13.95
C VAL A 243 -4.80 15.14 12.61
N VAL A 244 -5.70 14.39 11.94
CA VAL A 244 -5.51 13.93 10.55
C VAL A 244 -6.73 14.34 9.74
N HIS A 245 -6.53 15.12 8.68
CA HIS A 245 -7.60 15.57 7.79
C HIS A 245 -7.96 14.48 6.79
N TYR A 246 -9.21 14.36 6.37
CA TYR A 246 -9.70 13.33 5.46
C TYR A 246 -8.95 13.29 4.11
N ASP A 247 -8.44 14.43 3.61
CA ASP A 247 -7.62 14.50 2.40
C ASP A 247 -6.26 13.81 2.55
N TYR A 248 -5.80 13.65 3.78
CA TYR A 248 -4.52 13.08 4.18
C TYR A 248 -4.68 11.80 5.00
N LEU A 249 -5.82 11.12 4.86
CA LEU A 249 -6.15 9.87 5.53
C LEU A 249 -6.45 8.81 4.48
N TYR A 250 -5.72 7.71 4.54
CA TYR A 250 -6.00 6.48 3.81
C TYR A 250 -6.56 5.44 4.78
N ILE A 251 -7.64 4.78 4.42
CA ILE A 251 -8.32 3.73 5.20
C ILE A 251 -8.08 2.41 4.47
N GLU A 252 -7.76 1.35 5.20
CA GLU A 252 -7.46 0.00 4.70
C GLU A 252 -8.73 -0.83 4.50
#